data_e2edd1e91ca446c7ad6df3f2bc0a2545
#
_entry.id   e2edd1e91ca446c7ad6df3f2bc0a2545
#
_cell.length_a   1.000
_cell.length_b   1.000
_cell.length_c   1.000
_cell.angle_alpha   90.00
_cell.angle_beta   90.00
_cell.angle_gamma   90.00
#
_symmetry.space_group_name_H-M   'P 1'
#
loop_
_entity.id
_entity.type
_entity.pdbx_description
1 polymer ?
#
loop_
_entity_poly.entity_id
_entity_poly.type
_entity_poly.pdbx_seq_one_letter_code
_entity_poly.pdbx_strand_id
1 'polypeptide(L)'
;MTSLHERLKQLRKTLDLTQQEFADRIGSKRNTIAKYETETNTPSAAVISLICREFRVNEKWLREGTGEMFLPIDRNADIAKLTRQLLDEETDSFKNRFISILANLDTHEWELLEKHARELYDGISVTETNKK
;
A
#
# COMPACT_ATOMS: atom_id res chain seq x y z
N MET A 1 6.22 -11.80 -23.28
CA MET A 1 5.05 -11.42 -22.47
C MET A 1 5.04 -12.21 -21.18
N THR A 2 4.78 -11.56 -20.07
CA THR A 2 4.66 -12.22 -18.79
C THR A 2 3.27 -12.82 -18.61
N SER A 3 3.20 -13.93 -17.89
CA SER A 3 1.92 -14.54 -17.52
C SER A 3 1.34 -13.86 -16.29
N LEU A 4 0.05 -14.10 -16.00
CA LEU A 4 -0.58 -13.65 -14.77
C LEU A 4 0.21 -14.11 -13.53
N HIS A 5 0.68 -15.34 -13.55
CA HIS A 5 1.44 -15.94 -12.44
C HIS A 5 2.78 -15.22 -12.22
N GLU A 6 3.47 -14.90 -13.31
CA GLU A 6 4.73 -14.14 -13.24
C GLU A 6 4.48 -12.71 -12.73
N ARG A 7 3.40 -12.08 -13.18
CA ARG A 7 3.07 -10.73 -12.73
C ARG A 7 2.69 -10.71 -11.25
N LEU A 8 2.00 -11.72 -10.77
CA LEU A 8 1.69 -11.86 -9.34
C LEU A 8 2.97 -11.92 -8.50
N LYS A 9 3.92 -12.73 -8.93
CA LYS A 9 5.22 -12.84 -8.26
C LYS A 9 5.98 -11.53 -8.32
N GLN A 10 5.96 -10.87 -9.48
CA GLN A 10 6.59 -9.56 -9.67
C GLN A 10 5.98 -8.52 -8.74
N LEU A 11 4.67 -8.50 -8.62
CA LEU A 11 3.95 -7.60 -7.71
C LEU A 11 4.41 -7.82 -6.27
N ARG A 12 4.42 -9.07 -5.82
CA ARG A 12 4.82 -9.39 -4.45
C ARG A 12 6.24 -8.91 -4.16
N LYS A 13 7.15 -9.15 -5.09
CA LYS A 13 8.56 -8.73 -4.94
C LYS A 13 8.70 -7.21 -4.95
N THR A 14 7.95 -6.53 -5.80
CA THR A 14 7.94 -5.06 -5.84
C THR A 14 7.47 -4.46 -4.53
N LEU A 15 6.49 -5.12 -3.87
CA LEU A 15 6.00 -4.70 -2.57
C LEU A 15 6.92 -5.12 -1.42
N ASP A 16 7.99 -5.86 -1.73
CA ASP A 16 8.95 -6.37 -0.74
C ASP A 16 8.28 -7.23 0.35
N LEU A 17 7.33 -8.06 -0.08
CA LEU A 17 6.60 -8.97 0.81
C LEU A 17 7.03 -10.41 0.57
N THR A 18 7.08 -11.20 1.65
CA THR A 18 7.21 -12.65 1.55
C THR A 18 5.87 -13.25 1.11
N GLN A 19 5.89 -14.51 0.69
CA GLN A 19 4.65 -15.21 0.34
C GLN A 19 3.68 -15.24 1.52
N GLN A 20 4.18 -15.44 2.73
CA GLN A 20 3.36 -15.45 3.93
C GLN A 20 2.75 -14.06 4.21
N GLU A 21 3.56 -13.01 4.11
CA GLU A 21 3.09 -11.64 4.33
C GLU A 21 2.02 -11.24 3.31
N PHE A 22 2.24 -11.60 2.04
CA PHE A 22 1.26 -11.34 0.98
C PHE A 22 -0.05 -12.08 1.27
N ALA A 23 0.06 -13.36 1.64
CA ALA A 23 -1.11 -14.19 1.97
C ALA A 23 -1.89 -13.59 3.15
N ASP A 24 -1.19 -13.14 4.19
CA ASP A 24 -1.83 -12.54 5.37
C ASP A 24 -2.61 -11.28 5.00
N ARG A 25 -2.08 -10.47 4.07
CA ARG A 25 -2.73 -9.23 3.64
C ARG A 25 -4.05 -9.47 2.91
N ILE A 26 -4.21 -10.60 2.24
CA ILE A 26 -5.44 -10.91 1.49
C ILE A 26 -6.26 -12.02 2.13
N GLY A 27 -5.92 -12.41 3.36
CA GLY A 27 -6.66 -13.45 4.08
C GLY A 27 -6.52 -14.84 3.46
N SER A 28 -5.37 -15.14 2.88
CA SER A 28 -5.08 -16.41 2.23
C SER A 28 -3.97 -17.16 2.95
N LYS A 29 -3.58 -18.31 2.41
CA LYS A 29 -2.50 -19.15 2.96
C LYS A 29 -1.26 -19.04 2.09
N ARG A 30 -0.09 -19.16 2.71
CA ARG A 30 1.19 -19.15 1.99
C ARG A 30 1.22 -20.18 0.85
N ASN A 31 0.73 -21.39 1.10
CA ASN A 31 0.71 -22.45 0.07
C ASN A 31 -0.12 -22.05 -1.14
N THR A 32 -1.21 -21.31 -0.93
CA THR A 32 -2.06 -20.83 -2.01
C THR A 32 -1.29 -19.84 -2.88
N ILE A 33 -0.55 -18.91 -2.26
CA ILE A 33 0.27 -17.94 -2.98
C ILE A 33 1.38 -18.65 -3.77
N ALA A 34 2.05 -19.61 -3.14
CA ALA A 34 3.08 -20.41 -3.80
C ALA A 34 2.55 -21.12 -5.04
N LYS A 35 1.35 -21.68 -4.97
CA LYS A 35 0.70 -22.34 -6.12
C LYS A 35 0.34 -21.37 -7.23
N TYR A 36 -0.08 -20.14 -6.89
CA TYR A 36 -0.32 -19.12 -7.89
C TYR A 36 0.97 -18.75 -8.62
N GLU A 37 2.09 -18.63 -7.90
CA GLU A 37 3.37 -18.24 -8.49
C GLU A 37 4.01 -19.33 -9.32
N THR A 38 3.71 -20.60 -9.04
CA THR A 38 4.25 -21.74 -9.78
C THR A 38 3.31 -22.27 -10.86
N GLU A 39 2.22 -21.54 -11.14
CA GLU A 39 1.23 -21.88 -12.17
C GLU A 39 0.45 -23.18 -11.87
N THR A 40 0.59 -23.72 -10.65
CA THR A 40 -0.15 -24.91 -10.23
C THR A 40 -1.64 -24.62 -10.03
N ASN A 41 -1.96 -23.39 -9.67
CA ASN A 41 -3.32 -22.94 -9.44
C ASN A 41 -3.48 -21.53 -10.00
N THR A 42 -4.69 -21.18 -10.40
CA THR A 42 -4.99 -19.84 -10.93
C THR A 42 -5.96 -19.12 -9.99
N PRO A 43 -5.66 -17.88 -9.59
CA PRO A 43 -6.58 -17.14 -8.74
C PRO A 43 -7.90 -16.85 -9.46
N SER A 44 -8.99 -16.91 -8.70
CA SER A 44 -10.32 -16.57 -9.23
C SER A 44 -10.43 -15.07 -9.49
N ALA A 45 -11.46 -14.67 -10.22
CA ALA A 45 -11.73 -13.26 -10.46
C ALA A 45 -11.91 -12.49 -9.15
N ALA A 46 -12.55 -13.11 -8.16
CA ALA A 46 -12.74 -12.51 -6.84
C ALA A 46 -11.41 -12.27 -6.11
N VAL A 47 -10.49 -13.22 -6.19
CA VAL A 47 -9.16 -13.11 -5.57
C VAL A 47 -8.35 -12.02 -6.28
N ILE A 48 -8.39 -11.97 -7.60
CA ILE A 48 -7.70 -10.94 -8.38
C ILE A 48 -8.21 -9.54 -7.98
N SER A 49 -9.53 -9.38 -7.89
CA SER A 49 -10.12 -8.10 -7.46
C SER A 49 -9.71 -7.72 -6.06
N LEU A 50 -9.63 -8.70 -5.15
CA LEU A 50 -9.19 -8.48 -3.77
C LEU A 50 -7.73 -8.01 -3.72
N ILE A 51 -6.85 -8.66 -4.48
CA ILE A 51 -5.44 -8.28 -4.57
C ILE A 51 -5.31 -6.84 -5.11
N CYS A 52 -6.02 -6.53 -6.18
CA CYS A 52 -5.96 -5.20 -6.79
C CYS A 52 -6.45 -4.11 -5.83
N ARG A 53 -7.46 -4.40 -5.05
CA ARG A 53 -8.01 -3.46 -4.07
C ARG A 53 -7.07 -3.28 -2.88
N GLU A 54 -6.51 -4.36 -2.38
CA GLU A 54 -5.62 -4.33 -1.21
C GLU A 54 -4.33 -3.55 -1.48
N PHE A 55 -3.74 -3.74 -2.66
CA PHE A 55 -2.43 -3.18 -3.00
C PHE A 55 -2.51 -2.04 -4.01
N ARG A 56 -3.70 -1.60 -4.37
CA ARG A 56 -3.94 -0.52 -5.35
C ARG A 56 -3.28 -0.84 -6.70
N VAL A 57 -3.48 -2.05 -7.15
CA VAL A 57 -2.92 -2.55 -8.41
C VAL A 57 -3.90 -2.28 -9.55
N ASN A 58 -3.36 -1.93 -10.70
CA ASN A 58 -4.12 -1.81 -11.93
C ASN A 58 -4.51 -3.22 -12.39
N GLU A 59 -5.81 -3.52 -12.35
CA GLU A 59 -6.32 -4.84 -12.68
C GLU A 59 -5.99 -5.24 -14.11
N LYS A 60 -6.01 -4.27 -15.04
CA LYS A 60 -5.66 -4.49 -16.43
C LYS A 60 -4.21 -4.95 -16.57
N TRP A 61 -3.32 -4.34 -15.79
CA TRP A 61 -1.92 -4.77 -15.78
C TRP A 61 -1.80 -6.20 -15.24
N LEU A 62 -2.47 -6.53 -14.15
CA LEU A 62 -2.37 -7.86 -13.56
C LEU A 62 -2.96 -8.93 -14.48
N ARG A 63 -4.13 -8.69 -15.05
CA ARG A 63 -4.80 -9.65 -15.91
C ARG A 63 -4.20 -9.76 -17.31
N GLU A 64 -3.87 -8.62 -17.92
CA GLU A 64 -3.50 -8.56 -19.35
C GLU A 64 -2.06 -8.13 -19.58
N GLY A 65 -1.40 -7.58 -18.59
CA GLY A 65 -0.03 -7.07 -18.73
C GLY A 65 0.06 -5.71 -19.39
N THR A 66 -1.03 -4.96 -19.46
CA THR A 66 -1.05 -3.64 -20.09
C THR A 66 -1.16 -2.53 -19.07
N GLY A 67 -0.47 -1.42 -19.30
CA GLY A 67 -0.49 -0.27 -18.43
C GLY A 67 0.48 -0.38 -17.27
N GLU A 68 0.37 0.52 -16.32
CA GLU A 68 1.21 0.56 -15.15
C GLU A 68 0.75 -0.44 -14.08
N MET A 69 1.70 -0.96 -13.31
CA MET A 69 1.42 -1.93 -12.23
C MET A 69 0.46 -1.35 -11.18
N PHE A 70 0.68 -0.13 -10.75
CA PHE A 70 -0.11 0.50 -9.70
C PHE A 70 -1.03 1.58 -10.24
N LEU A 71 -2.18 1.74 -9.57
CA LEU A 71 -3.08 2.84 -9.88
C LEU A 71 -2.47 4.16 -9.41
N PRO A 72 -2.79 5.29 -10.08
CA PRO A 72 -2.36 6.60 -9.60
C PRO A 72 -2.88 6.86 -8.18
N ILE A 73 -2.10 7.62 -7.41
CA ILE A 73 -2.53 8.02 -6.07
C ILE A 73 -3.72 8.96 -6.18
N ASP A 74 -4.86 8.57 -5.63
CA ASP A 74 -6.04 9.42 -5.53
C ASP A 74 -6.10 10.02 -4.12
N ARG A 75 -5.54 11.22 -3.96
CA ARG A 75 -5.47 11.90 -2.67
C ARG A 75 -6.85 12.21 -2.11
N ASN A 76 -7.79 12.58 -2.97
CA ASN A 76 -9.15 12.91 -2.54
C ASN A 76 -9.88 11.69 -1.99
N ALA A 77 -9.74 10.54 -2.65
CA ALA A 77 -10.32 9.29 -2.18
C ALA A 77 -9.72 8.86 -0.84
N ASP A 78 -8.40 9.03 -0.67
CA ASP A 78 -7.72 8.68 0.57
C ASP A 78 -8.16 9.57 1.72
N ILE A 79 -8.29 10.87 1.49
CA ILE A 79 -8.78 11.82 2.49
C ILE A 79 -10.22 11.49 2.88
N ALA A 80 -11.07 11.19 1.91
CA ALA A 80 -12.46 10.81 2.17
C ALA A 80 -12.56 9.53 2.98
N LYS A 81 -11.70 8.55 2.71
CA LYS A 81 -11.64 7.30 3.46
C LYS A 81 -11.26 7.56 4.92
N LEU A 82 -10.20 8.34 5.14
CA LEU A 82 -9.77 8.69 6.50
C LEU A 82 -10.86 9.44 7.24
N THR A 83 -11.50 10.40 6.59
CA THR A 83 -12.59 11.19 7.19
C THR A 83 -13.72 10.29 7.66
N ARG A 84 -14.15 9.33 6.84
CA ARG A 84 -15.18 8.37 7.24
C ARG A 84 -14.77 7.53 8.43
N GLN A 85 -13.53 7.06 8.44
CA GLN A 85 -13.00 6.28 9.55
C GLN A 85 -12.99 7.09 10.85
N LEU A 86 -12.61 8.35 10.79
CA LEU A 86 -12.58 9.23 11.96
C LEU A 86 -13.97 9.49 12.53
N LEU A 87 -14.98 9.62 11.66
CA LEU A 87 -16.36 9.85 12.08
C LEU A 87 -16.99 8.62 12.73
N ASP A 88 -16.55 7.43 12.33
CA ASP A 88 -17.05 6.16 12.87
C ASP A 88 -16.35 5.74 14.16
N GLU A 89 -15.22 6.33 14.48
CA GLU A 89 -14.46 6.01 15.70
C GLU A 89 -14.93 6.83 16.89
N GLU A 90 -14.56 6.35 18.09
CA GLU A 90 -14.79 7.12 19.31
C GLU A 90 -14.06 8.47 19.23
N THR A 91 -14.74 9.53 19.68
CA THR A 91 -14.25 10.90 19.58
C THR A 91 -12.88 11.10 20.26
N ASP A 92 -12.56 10.26 21.25
CA ASP A 92 -11.34 10.38 22.04
C ASP A 92 -10.24 9.40 21.63
N SER A 93 -10.33 8.81 20.44
CA SER A 93 -9.27 7.93 19.94
C SER A 93 -7.98 8.74 19.66
N PHE A 94 -6.83 8.06 19.75
CA PHE A 94 -5.54 8.68 19.40
C PHE A 94 -5.58 9.29 17.98
N LYS A 95 -6.15 8.56 17.04
CA LYS A 95 -6.26 9.02 15.66
C LYS A 95 -7.06 10.32 15.57
N ASN A 96 -8.21 10.38 16.21
CA ASN A 96 -9.03 11.58 16.23
C ASN A 96 -8.31 12.77 16.86
N ARG A 97 -7.65 12.56 18.00
CA ARG A 97 -6.88 13.61 18.66
C ARG A 97 -5.72 14.10 17.80
N PHE A 98 -4.98 13.18 17.18
CA PHE A 98 -3.84 13.50 16.33
C PHE A 98 -4.26 14.31 15.11
N ILE A 99 -5.32 13.88 14.43
CA ILE A 99 -5.82 14.57 13.25
C ILE A 99 -6.39 15.94 13.62
N SER A 100 -7.02 16.07 14.78
CA SER A 100 -7.52 17.37 15.27
C SER A 100 -6.38 18.37 15.47
N ILE A 101 -5.25 17.89 15.97
CA ILE A 101 -4.05 18.73 16.11
C ILE A 101 -3.59 19.21 14.74
N LEU A 102 -3.49 18.30 13.77
CA LEU A 102 -3.07 18.65 12.41
C LEU A 102 -4.04 19.64 11.77
N ALA A 103 -5.34 19.48 12.02
CA ALA A 103 -6.38 20.35 11.44
C ALA A 103 -6.28 21.78 11.95
N ASN A 104 -5.67 22.00 13.11
CA ASN A 104 -5.52 23.30 13.72
C ASN A 104 -4.16 23.96 13.50
N LEU A 105 -3.27 23.33 12.75
CA LEU A 105 -2.00 23.90 12.40
C LEU A 105 -2.19 25.06 11.40
N ASP A 106 -1.47 26.16 11.62
CA ASP A 106 -1.44 27.24 10.64
C ASP A 106 -0.42 26.94 9.54
N THR A 107 -0.34 27.82 8.54
CA THR A 107 0.55 27.64 7.39
C THR A 107 2.00 27.50 7.83
N HIS A 108 2.45 28.31 8.77
CA HIS A 108 3.83 28.29 9.27
C HIS A 108 4.15 26.98 9.97
N GLU A 109 3.22 26.48 10.78
CA GLU A 109 3.37 25.20 11.48
C GLU A 109 3.41 24.03 10.51
N TRP A 110 2.61 24.06 9.44
CA TRP A 110 2.66 23.05 8.39
C TRP A 110 4.01 23.07 7.67
N GLU A 111 4.57 24.24 7.40
CA GLU A 111 5.89 24.38 6.78
C GLU A 111 6.99 23.79 7.66
N LEU A 112 6.92 24.03 8.97
CA LEU A 112 7.85 23.42 9.93
C LEU A 112 7.74 21.90 9.96
N LEU A 113 6.51 21.39 9.95
CA LEU A 113 6.27 19.94 9.93
C LEU A 113 6.86 19.33 8.67
N GLU A 114 6.66 19.94 7.51
CA GLU A 114 7.24 19.49 6.24
C GLU A 114 8.76 19.46 6.31
N LYS A 115 9.36 20.51 6.85
CA LYS A 115 10.82 20.59 7.02
C LYS A 115 11.36 19.45 7.87
N HIS A 116 10.75 19.19 9.02
CA HIS A 116 11.17 18.11 9.91
C HIS A 116 10.94 16.74 9.30
N ALA A 117 9.87 16.55 8.55
CA ALA A 117 9.62 15.29 7.86
C ALA A 117 10.68 15.02 6.80
N ARG A 118 11.12 16.04 6.07
CA ARG A 118 12.22 15.92 5.10
C ARG A 118 13.54 15.61 5.78
N GLU A 119 13.85 16.25 6.89
CA GLU A 119 15.05 15.98 7.67
C GLU A 119 15.09 14.53 8.15
N LEU A 120 13.97 14.01 8.60
CA LEU A 120 13.85 12.62 9.03
C LEU A 120 14.12 11.66 7.87
N TYR A 121 13.53 11.92 6.71
CA TYR A 121 13.73 11.12 5.51
C TYR A 121 15.20 11.15 5.05
N ASP A 122 15.79 12.35 4.97
CA ASP A 122 17.19 12.53 4.58
C ASP A 122 18.14 11.85 5.58
N GLY A 123 17.84 11.92 6.87
CA GLY A 123 18.61 11.26 7.91
C GLY A 123 18.59 9.75 7.76
N ILE A 124 17.46 9.16 7.41
CA ILE A 124 17.34 7.72 7.15
C ILE A 124 18.18 7.34 5.93
N SER A 125 18.10 8.12 4.84
CA SER A 125 18.86 7.88 3.63
C SER A 125 20.36 7.95 3.88
N VAL A 126 20.83 8.94 4.65
CA VAL A 126 22.25 9.09 5.01
C VAL A 126 22.71 7.91 5.86
N THR A 127 21.89 7.45 6.81
CA THR A 127 22.22 6.32 7.67
C THR A 127 22.38 5.03 6.85
N GLU A 128 21.51 4.80 5.86
CA GLU A 128 21.62 3.65 4.97
C GLU A 128 22.88 3.71 4.13
N THR A 129 23.25 4.89 3.62
CA THR A 129 24.46 5.08 2.82
C THR A 129 25.71 4.81 3.64
N ASN A 130 25.71 5.15 4.93
CA ASN A 130 26.85 5.01 5.82
C ASN A 130 27.02 3.59 6.37
N LYS A 131 26.11 2.68 6.11
CA LYS A 131 26.17 1.29 6.59
C LYS A 131 27.03 0.36 5.72
N LYS A 132 27.76 0.89 4.81
CA LYS A 132 28.68 0.07 3.98
C LYS A 132 29.98 -0.25 4.75
#